data_51f35a782dcd0483ef4e76616b31eea0
#
_entry.id   51f35a782dcd0483ef4e76616b31eea0
#
_cell.length_a   1.000
_cell.length_b   1.000
_cell.length_c   1.000
_cell.angle_alpha   90.00
_cell.angle_beta   90.00
_cell.angle_gamma   90.00
#
_symmetry.space_group_name_H-M   'P 1'
#
loop_
_entity.id
_entity.type
_entity.pdbx_description
1 polymer ?
#
loop_
_entity_poly.entity_id
_entity_poly.type
_entity_poly.pdbx_seq_one_letter_code
_entity_poly.pdbx_strand_id
1 'polypeptide(L)'
;MNTGNLNKIVLCSLASKYVHSPLAPWCLFAGLKAYSDKEYNCEVVEGTINEPIEKVFERIAAENPDLIGLSCYIWNIKQVKTLGEMLKKSFPESIIFLGGPEVSYNPKDILEDCFWCDYIISGEGEYPFARLCDLLNSETSFPVPGLCYRNGKEIIITEPFIAEGEPPSPYCEEYFETLKGRIAYLETSRGCPYSCAFCLSGRCGGVRFFNIERAKKEMLLLAKSGTQTVKLVDRTFNANKARAKELWQFVINEHGKGIPENVCFHFEIAGDILDEESIEILNSAPKGSIQLEIGMQSFNEKTLAYINRKTNTEKLIENIRKLLAPGNLHIHIDLIAGLPFEDLESFEHSFDIGYNLRSNMLQLGFLKLLHGAQMRENAEKYPCEFSKEPPYEVISTQWTSEEDLSLLHKVEDALERLCNSGRFIGTVDYVLEKTGLLPFEFFKKFGIYASKHSKPLVSLDDYTEMAFEYLSKIDGIDAPVLKDKMICDRLCSNSSGKLPEVLKVRNPEIKKIRLAIESEEENRRKPGIKRGFSLLESEKAAVFADYENKDPVTGKFVLKKVYY
;
A
#
# COMPACT_ATOMS: atom_id res chain seq x y z
N MET A 1 31.94 7.53 -27.72
CA MET A 1 31.12 8.02 -26.61
C MET A 1 31.58 9.44 -26.30
N ASN A 2 30.68 10.41 -26.29
CA ASN A 2 31.06 11.79 -25.93
C ASN A 2 31.43 11.79 -24.45
N THR A 3 32.70 11.89 -24.12
CA THR A 3 33.21 12.15 -22.75
C THR A 3 33.06 13.64 -22.45
N GLY A 4 31.79 14.09 -22.36
CA GLY A 4 31.47 15.43 -21.90
C GLY A 4 31.41 15.44 -20.37
N ASN A 5 31.81 16.53 -19.72
CA ASN A 5 31.59 16.70 -18.29
C ASN A 5 30.08 16.60 -18.01
N LEU A 6 29.67 15.68 -17.16
CA LEU A 6 28.29 15.67 -16.62
C LEU A 6 28.11 16.90 -15.73
N ASN A 7 27.31 17.87 -16.17
CA ASN A 7 27.05 19.09 -15.43
C ASN A 7 25.76 18.98 -14.61
N LYS A 8 24.74 18.31 -15.17
CA LYS A 8 23.42 18.19 -14.52
C LYS A 8 22.87 16.77 -14.62
N ILE A 9 22.49 16.21 -13.50
CA ILE A 9 21.85 14.91 -13.35
C ILE A 9 20.44 15.11 -12.84
N VAL A 10 19.46 14.42 -13.44
CA VAL A 10 18.09 14.38 -12.94
C VAL A 10 17.68 12.94 -12.65
N LEU A 11 17.24 12.67 -11.43
CA LEU A 11 16.65 11.42 -11.01
C LEU A 11 15.13 11.59 -10.90
N CYS A 12 14.35 10.80 -11.65
CA CYS A 12 12.90 10.93 -11.66
C CYS A 12 12.19 9.66 -11.20
N SER A 13 11.12 9.84 -10.45
CA SER A 13 10.21 8.74 -10.07
C SER A 13 8.75 9.17 -10.15
N LEU A 14 7.90 8.29 -10.71
CA LEU A 14 6.46 8.45 -10.79
C LEU A 14 5.78 7.56 -9.75
N ALA A 15 5.25 8.16 -8.69
CA ALA A 15 4.48 7.45 -7.67
C ALA A 15 3.07 7.06 -8.17
N SER A 16 2.47 6.03 -7.60
CA SER A 16 1.08 5.64 -7.90
C SER A 16 0.05 6.69 -7.46
N LYS A 17 0.33 7.38 -6.35
CA LYS A 17 -0.47 8.50 -5.81
C LYS A 17 0.47 9.51 -5.16
N TYR A 18 0.07 10.78 -5.09
CA TYR A 18 0.85 11.85 -4.46
C TYR A 18 1.22 11.59 -2.99
N VAL A 19 0.38 10.85 -2.27
CA VAL A 19 0.63 10.53 -0.85
C VAL A 19 1.89 9.67 -0.63
N HIS A 20 2.37 8.98 -1.65
CA HIS A 20 3.58 8.14 -1.57
C HIS A 20 4.83 8.94 -1.93
N SER A 21 5.79 9.05 -1.03
CA SER A 21 7.12 9.61 -1.34
C SER A 21 7.99 8.52 -2.00
N PRO A 22 8.67 8.79 -3.11
CA PRO A 22 9.58 7.81 -3.71
C PRO A 22 10.90 7.77 -2.94
N LEU A 23 11.34 6.58 -2.50
CA LEU A 23 12.61 6.43 -1.78
C LEU A 23 13.79 6.20 -2.74
N ALA A 24 13.59 5.47 -3.84
CA ALA A 24 14.67 5.03 -4.73
C ALA A 24 15.54 6.16 -5.29
N PRO A 25 15.00 7.29 -5.83
CA PRO A 25 15.87 8.36 -6.32
C PRO A 25 16.72 9.00 -5.20
N TRP A 26 16.20 9.07 -3.98
CA TRP A 26 16.96 9.58 -2.84
C TRP A 26 18.04 8.61 -2.36
N CYS A 27 17.82 7.29 -2.49
CA CYS A 27 18.87 6.30 -2.28
C CYS A 27 20.01 6.47 -3.30
N LEU A 28 19.69 6.70 -4.57
CA LEU A 28 20.69 6.97 -5.60
C LEU A 28 21.44 8.29 -5.32
N PHE A 29 20.71 9.33 -4.93
CA PHE A 29 21.30 10.62 -4.55
C PHE A 29 22.30 10.48 -3.40
N ALA A 30 21.92 9.73 -2.36
CA ALA A 30 22.81 9.43 -1.24
C ALA A 30 24.02 8.59 -1.67
N GLY A 31 23.79 7.59 -2.54
CA GLY A 31 24.85 6.76 -3.13
C GLY A 31 25.84 7.57 -3.93
N LEU A 32 25.37 8.52 -4.73
CA LEU A 32 26.22 9.42 -5.51
C LEU A 32 27.15 10.22 -4.60
N LYS A 33 26.60 10.81 -3.53
CA LYS A 33 27.40 11.57 -2.53
C LYS A 33 28.41 10.70 -1.77
N ALA A 34 28.11 9.42 -1.54
CA ALA A 34 28.94 8.54 -0.73
C ALA A 34 30.02 7.78 -1.51
N TYR A 35 29.77 7.44 -2.77
CA TYR A 35 30.60 6.50 -3.54
C TYR A 35 31.27 7.12 -4.77
N SER A 36 30.88 8.34 -5.18
CA SER A 36 31.55 9.00 -6.28
C SER A 36 32.83 9.71 -5.82
N ASP A 37 33.80 9.77 -6.73
CA ASP A 37 35.06 10.48 -6.54
C ASP A 37 34.90 11.99 -6.81
N LYS A 38 33.75 12.43 -7.31
CA LYS A 38 33.44 13.82 -7.71
C LYS A 38 32.11 14.29 -7.12
N GLU A 39 31.97 15.59 -7.02
CA GLU A 39 30.69 16.24 -6.75
C GLU A 39 29.90 16.44 -8.05
N TYR A 40 28.61 16.12 -8.01
CA TYR A 40 27.70 16.28 -9.14
C TYR A 40 26.49 17.12 -8.76
N ASN A 41 26.05 17.96 -9.70
CA ASN A 41 24.76 18.65 -9.58
C ASN A 41 23.63 17.68 -9.91
N CYS A 42 23.02 17.12 -8.88
CA CYS A 42 21.97 16.12 -9.00
C CYS A 42 20.66 16.63 -8.41
N GLU A 43 19.58 16.54 -9.16
CA GLU A 43 18.23 16.96 -8.78
C GLU A 43 17.28 15.76 -8.78
N VAL A 44 16.33 15.75 -7.83
CA VAL A 44 15.27 14.74 -7.78
C VAL A 44 13.96 15.37 -8.23
N VAL A 45 13.39 14.84 -9.32
CA VAL A 45 12.08 15.24 -9.86
C VAL A 45 11.06 14.17 -9.54
N GLU A 46 10.04 14.54 -8.80
CA GLU A 46 8.94 13.63 -8.45
C GLU A 46 7.69 13.91 -9.30
N GLY A 47 6.97 12.84 -9.65
CA GLY A 47 5.69 12.92 -10.33
C GLY A 47 4.75 11.81 -9.87
N THR A 48 3.56 11.77 -10.46
CA THR A 48 2.59 10.68 -10.27
C THR A 48 2.07 10.18 -11.61
N ILE A 49 1.62 8.92 -11.64
CA ILE A 49 0.97 8.35 -12.83
C ILE A 49 -0.38 9.01 -13.16
N ASN A 50 -0.92 9.83 -12.25
CA ASN A 50 -2.23 10.48 -12.37
C ASN A 50 -2.14 11.92 -12.91
N GLU A 51 -0.94 12.45 -13.07
CA GLU A 51 -0.74 13.75 -13.70
C GLU A 51 -0.40 13.60 -15.20
N PRO A 52 -0.68 14.64 -16.04
CA PRO A 52 -0.24 14.64 -17.43
C PRO A 52 1.28 14.46 -17.53
N ILE A 53 1.73 13.50 -18.34
CA ILE A 53 3.15 13.17 -18.45
C ILE A 53 3.99 14.35 -18.99
N GLU A 54 3.37 15.23 -19.76
CA GLU A 54 3.98 16.45 -20.29
C GLU A 54 4.44 17.39 -19.17
N LYS A 55 3.73 17.46 -18.04
CA LYS A 55 4.14 18.27 -16.88
C LYS A 55 5.37 17.70 -16.19
N VAL A 56 5.50 16.38 -16.14
CA VAL A 56 6.71 15.74 -15.62
C VAL A 56 7.87 16.01 -16.57
N PHE A 57 7.64 15.86 -17.88
CA PHE A 57 8.62 16.18 -18.92
C PHE A 57 9.10 17.64 -18.79
N GLU A 58 8.19 18.61 -18.66
CA GLU A 58 8.53 20.04 -18.51
C GLU A 58 9.44 20.31 -17.29
N ARG A 59 9.17 19.64 -16.15
CA ARG A 59 10.03 19.77 -14.96
C ARG A 59 11.45 19.22 -15.19
N ILE A 60 11.57 18.07 -15.85
CA ILE A 60 12.88 17.50 -16.20
C ILE A 60 13.58 18.36 -17.25
N ALA A 61 12.86 18.81 -18.26
CA ALA A 61 13.42 19.62 -19.35
C ALA A 61 13.93 20.99 -18.87
N ALA A 62 13.30 21.58 -17.84
CA ALA A 62 13.74 22.84 -17.24
C ALA A 62 15.14 22.76 -16.63
N GLU A 63 15.58 21.57 -16.21
CA GLU A 63 16.92 21.32 -15.64
C GLU A 63 18.00 21.16 -16.71
N ASN A 64 17.65 20.99 -17.99
CA ASN A 64 18.57 20.72 -19.10
C ASN A 64 19.61 19.63 -18.77
N PRO A 65 19.17 18.39 -18.46
CA PRO A 65 20.03 17.34 -17.90
C PRO A 65 20.94 16.69 -18.94
N ASP A 66 22.18 16.36 -18.53
CA ASP A 66 23.10 15.50 -19.29
C ASP A 66 22.84 14.02 -19.03
N LEU A 67 22.39 13.66 -17.79
CA LEU A 67 22.08 12.30 -17.39
C LEU A 67 20.70 12.27 -16.71
N ILE A 68 19.86 11.34 -17.13
CA ILE A 68 18.50 11.18 -16.63
C ILE A 68 18.31 9.75 -16.11
N GLY A 69 17.93 9.60 -14.85
CA GLY A 69 17.57 8.32 -14.25
C GLY A 69 16.08 8.20 -14.02
N LEU A 70 15.45 7.12 -14.50
CA LEU A 70 14.02 6.88 -14.35
C LEU A 70 13.79 5.61 -13.53
N SER A 71 13.02 5.73 -12.43
CA SER A 71 12.66 4.59 -11.57
C SER A 71 11.48 3.81 -12.14
N CYS A 72 11.67 2.50 -12.37
CA CYS A 72 10.72 1.64 -13.06
C CYS A 72 10.06 0.65 -12.10
N TYR A 73 8.75 0.77 -11.99
CA TYR A 73 7.87 -0.10 -11.21
C TYR A 73 6.69 -0.57 -12.05
N ILE A 74 6.05 -1.64 -11.63
CA ILE A 74 4.89 -2.22 -12.31
C ILE A 74 3.75 -1.22 -12.56
N TRP A 75 3.60 -0.21 -11.69
CA TRP A 75 2.54 0.80 -11.83
C TRP A 75 2.89 1.97 -12.75
N ASN A 76 4.18 2.19 -13.07
CA ASN A 76 4.60 3.38 -13.82
C ASN A 76 5.33 3.07 -15.13
N ILE A 77 5.65 1.82 -15.44
CA ILE A 77 6.50 1.48 -16.61
C ILE A 77 5.94 2.01 -17.93
N LYS A 78 4.61 2.05 -18.10
CA LYS A 78 3.99 2.60 -19.32
C LYS A 78 4.28 4.10 -19.47
N GLN A 79 4.11 4.86 -18.39
CA GLN A 79 4.41 6.30 -18.37
C GLN A 79 5.91 6.56 -18.51
N VAL A 80 6.74 5.74 -17.88
CA VAL A 80 8.22 5.84 -18.01
C VAL A 80 8.67 5.61 -19.46
N LYS A 81 8.10 4.64 -20.17
CA LYS A 81 8.40 4.43 -21.59
C LYS A 81 8.05 5.65 -22.44
N THR A 82 6.85 6.20 -22.25
CA THR A 82 6.43 7.44 -22.94
C THR A 82 7.34 8.62 -22.61
N LEU A 83 7.65 8.81 -21.33
CA LEU A 83 8.53 9.89 -20.88
C LEU A 83 9.94 9.78 -21.46
N GLY A 84 10.51 8.58 -21.45
CA GLY A 84 11.84 8.30 -22.01
C GLY A 84 11.96 8.63 -23.49
N GLU A 85 10.95 8.26 -24.28
CA GLU A 85 10.88 8.62 -25.72
C GLU A 85 10.81 10.14 -25.93
N MET A 86 9.98 10.84 -25.15
CA MET A 86 9.86 12.31 -25.21
C MET A 86 11.20 12.99 -24.84
N LEU A 87 11.85 12.52 -23.77
CA LEU A 87 13.13 13.05 -23.30
C LEU A 87 14.22 12.83 -24.35
N LYS A 88 14.39 11.62 -24.87
CA LYS A 88 15.44 11.34 -25.86
C LYS A 88 15.24 12.10 -27.16
N LYS A 89 13.99 12.31 -27.57
CA LYS A 89 13.67 13.13 -28.76
C LYS A 89 14.05 14.60 -28.55
N SER A 90 13.86 15.15 -27.36
CA SER A 90 14.13 16.57 -27.05
C SER A 90 15.57 16.81 -26.66
N PHE A 91 16.23 15.82 -26.07
CA PHE A 91 17.62 15.84 -25.60
C PHE A 91 18.38 14.63 -26.17
N PRO A 92 18.70 14.59 -27.48
CA PRO A 92 19.31 13.42 -28.12
C PRO A 92 20.66 13.02 -27.51
N GLU A 93 21.41 14.00 -27.01
CA GLU A 93 22.74 13.81 -26.42
C GLU A 93 22.68 13.38 -24.94
N SER A 94 21.55 13.59 -24.27
CA SER A 94 21.40 13.17 -22.87
C SER A 94 21.40 11.66 -22.77
N ILE A 95 22.08 11.17 -21.74
CA ILE A 95 22.13 9.75 -21.41
C ILE A 95 20.93 9.41 -20.54
N ILE A 96 20.22 8.33 -20.86
CA ILE A 96 19.05 7.88 -20.08
C ILE A 96 19.32 6.49 -19.53
N PHE A 97 19.20 6.33 -18.22
CA PHE A 97 19.25 5.03 -17.57
C PHE A 97 17.95 4.70 -16.85
N LEU A 98 17.66 3.41 -16.77
CA LEU A 98 16.53 2.86 -16.03
C LEU A 98 17.03 2.03 -14.84
N GLY A 99 16.24 2.00 -13.76
CA GLY A 99 16.48 1.14 -12.62
C GLY A 99 15.17 0.78 -11.93
N GLY A 100 15.21 -0.23 -11.09
CA GLY A 100 14.05 -0.70 -10.35
C GLY A 100 13.58 -2.10 -10.75
N PRO A 101 12.64 -2.69 -10.00
CA PRO A 101 12.28 -4.11 -10.14
C PRO A 101 11.69 -4.47 -11.49
N GLU A 102 11.09 -3.53 -12.22
CA GLU A 102 10.43 -3.79 -13.49
C GLU A 102 11.42 -3.99 -14.65
N VAL A 103 12.66 -3.55 -14.50
CA VAL A 103 13.69 -3.63 -15.55
C VAL A 103 14.90 -4.47 -15.13
N SER A 104 15.06 -4.75 -13.83
CA SER A 104 16.24 -5.46 -13.31
C SER A 104 16.29 -6.93 -13.69
N TYR A 105 15.14 -7.56 -13.98
CA TYR A 105 15.06 -9.00 -14.26
C TYR A 105 14.87 -9.35 -15.74
N ASN A 106 14.68 -8.34 -16.59
CA ASN A 106 14.52 -8.47 -18.03
C ASN A 106 15.27 -7.37 -18.80
N PRO A 107 16.52 -7.03 -18.42
CA PRO A 107 17.23 -5.90 -19.01
C PRO A 107 17.47 -6.06 -20.51
N LYS A 108 17.60 -7.29 -21.02
CA LYS A 108 17.78 -7.55 -22.44
C LYS A 108 16.56 -7.10 -23.24
N ASP A 109 15.36 -7.56 -22.86
CA ASP A 109 14.13 -7.24 -23.58
C ASP A 109 13.86 -5.72 -23.55
N ILE A 110 14.10 -5.08 -22.40
CA ILE A 110 13.94 -3.62 -22.27
C ILE A 110 14.93 -2.87 -23.17
N LEU A 111 16.19 -3.28 -23.22
CA LEU A 111 17.17 -2.64 -24.11
C LEU A 111 16.86 -2.92 -25.60
N GLU A 112 16.28 -4.05 -25.97
CA GLU A 112 15.84 -4.35 -27.32
C GLU A 112 14.63 -3.48 -27.73
N ASP A 113 13.66 -3.28 -26.82
CA ASP A 113 12.44 -2.52 -27.07
C ASP A 113 12.62 -1.00 -26.97
N CYS A 114 13.45 -0.53 -26.04
CA CYS A 114 13.62 0.89 -25.72
C CYS A 114 14.95 1.44 -26.24
N PHE A 115 15.03 1.76 -27.54
CA PHE A 115 16.27 2.30 -28.16
C PHE A 115 16.74 3.63 -27.56
N TRP A 116 15.86 4.36 -26.89
CA TRP A 116 16.15 5.59 -26.19
C TRP A 116 16.85 5.39 -24.84
N CYS A 117 16.79 4.19 -24.27
CA CYS A 117 17.46 3.84 -23.02
C CYS A 117 18.89 3.42 -23.29
N ASP A 118 19.86 4.07 -22.66
CA ASP A 118 21.29 3.80 -22.85
C ASP A 118 21.80 2.73 -21.88
N TYR A 119 21.35 2.77 -20.61
CA TYR A 119 21.78 1.87 -19.54
C TYR A 119 20.63 1.36 -18.69
N ILE A 120 20.81 0.19 -18.10
CA ILE A 120 19.95 -0.33 -17.03
C ILE A 120 20.82 -0.67 -15.82
N ILE A 121 20.41 -0.20 -14.64
CA ILE A 121 21.00 -0.60 -13.37
C ILE A 121 20.15 -1.72 -12.78
N SER A 122 20.74 -2.91 -12.65
CA SER A 122 20.12 -4.11 -12.10
C SER A 122 20.62 -4.39 -10.69
N GLY A 123 19.69 -4.66 -9.77
CA GLY A 123 19.97 -4.85 -8.36
C GLY A 123 19.95 -3.55 -7.54
N GLU A 124 20.86 -3.43 -6.56
CA GLU A 124 20.97 -2.25 -5.70
C GLU A 124 21.73 -1.14 -6.43
N GLY A 125 21.09 0.02 -6.55
CA GLY A 125 21.53 1.07 -7.49
C GLY A 125 22.56 2.04 -6.96
N GLU A 126 22.74 2.18 -5.65
CA GLU A 126 23.50 3.28 -5.03
C GLU A 126 24.96 3.33 -5.51
N TYR A 127 25.66 2.22 -5.46
CA TYR A 127 27.04 2.10 -5.90
C TYR A 127 27.19 2.08 -7.43
N PRO A 128 26.43 1.24 -8.19
CA PRO A 128 26.51 1.24 -9.65
C PRO A 128 26.20 2.59 -10.29
N PHE A 129 25.26 3.35 -9.74
CA PHE A 129 24.92 4.68 -10.25
C PHE A 129 26.08 5.67 -10.06
N ALA A 130 26.69 5.71 -8.87
CA ALA A 130 27.85 6.56 -8.63
C ALA A 130 29.01 6.20 -9.59
N ARG A 131 29.28 4.91 -9.76
CA ARG A 131 30.32 4.44 -10.71
C ARG A 131 29.98 4.75 -12.18
N LEU A 132 28.69 4.71 -12.56
CA LEU A 132 28.27 5.15 -13.89
C LEU A 132 28.57 6.64 -14.12
N CYS A 133 28.28 7.50 -13.15
CA CYS A 133 28.57 8.93 -13.24
C CYS A 133 30.08 9.18 -13.40
N ASP A 134 30.91 8.51 -12.60
CA ASP A 134 32.36 8.63 -12.69
C ASP A 134 32.90 8.09 -14.02
N LEU A 135 32.34 6.99 -14.53
CA LEU A 135 32.70 6.42 -15.84
C LEU A 135 32.42 7.39 -16.99
N LEU A 136 31.25 8.03 -16.99
CA LEU A 136 30.86 8.99 -18.03
C LEU A 136 31.72 10.28 -18.01
N ASN A 137 32.36 10.57 -16.89
CA ASN A 137 33.27 11.71 -16.72
C ASN A 137 34.77 11.36 -16.80
N SER A 138 35.11 10.12 -17.05
CA SER A 138 36.52 9.68 -17.05
C SER A 138 36.80 8.75 -18.23
N GLU A 139 38.09 8.58 -18.56
CA GLU A 139 38.56 7.62 -19.55
C GLU A 139 38.69 6.19 -18.99
N THR A 140 38.11 5.90 -17.83
CA THR A 140 38.22 4.58 -17.19
C THR A 140 37.35 3.53 -17.88
N SER A 141 37.82 2.29 -17.89
CA SER A 141 37.19 1.18 -18.60
C SER A 141 36.14 0.43 -17.76
N PHE A 142 35.14 -0.13 -18.43
CA PHE A 142 34.20 -1.12 -17.89
C PHE A 142 34.90 -2.37 -17.31
N PRO A 143 34.25 -3.15 -16.44
CA PRO A 143 32.80 -3.19 -16.15
C PRO A 143 32.39 -2.50 -14.83
N VAL A 144 31.18 -1.92 -14.80
CA VAL A 144 30.51 -1.52 -13.56
C VAL A 144 29.52 -2.64 -13.17
N PRO A 145 29.60 -3.24 -11.98
CA PRO A 145 28.68 -4.29 -11.56
C PRO A 145 27.22 -3.79 -11.58
N GLY A 146 26.29 -4.65 -12.02
CA GLY A 146 24.88 -4.30 -12.14
C GLY A 146 24.51 -3.42 -13.33
N LEU A 147 25.48 -3.00 -14.17
CA LEU A 147 25.22 -2.14 -15.32
C LEU A 147 25.03 -2.95 -16.60
N CYS A 148 23.81 -2.87 -17.20
CA CYS A 148 23.51 -3.49 -18.49
C CYS A 148 23.39 -2.39 -19.56
N TYR A 149 23.91 -2.65 -20.79
CA TYR A 149 23.99 -1.64 -21.83
C TYR A 149 24.22 -2.23 -23.23
N ARG A 150 24.07 -1.40 -24.27
CA ARG A 150 24.44 -1.77 -25.66
C ARG A 150 25.90 -1.43 -25.95
N ASN A 151 26.61 -2.41 -26.51
CA ASN A 151 27.94 -2.24 -27.07
C ASN A 151 27.92 -2.57 -28.57
N GLY A 152 27.67 -1.58 -29.40
CA GLY A 152 27.42 -1.77 -30.81
C GLY A 152 26.15 -2.58 -31.07
N LYS A 153 26.29 -3.80 -31.59
CA LYS A 153 25.17 -4.73 -31.85
C LYS A 153 24.92 -5.70 -30.70
N GLU A 154 25.80 -5.76 -29.75
CA GLU A 154 25.72 -6.67 -28.61
C GLU A 154 25.09 -5.97 -27.41
N ILE A 155 24.26 -6.70 -26.66
CA ILE A 155 23.74 -6.25 -25.37
C ILE A 155 24.55 -6.93 -24.27
N ILE A 156 25.22 -6.14 -23.47
CA ILE A 156 26.00 -6.60 -22.31
C ILE A 156 25.07 -6.64 -21.10
N ILE A 157 24.96 -7.81 -20.49
CA ILE A 157 24.20 -8.05 -19.27
C ILE A 157 25.20 -8.41 -18.17
N THR A 158 25.17 -7.69 -17.07
CA THR A 158 25.94 -8.02 -15.88
C THR A 158 25.02 -8.60 -14.79
N GLU A 159 25.60 -9.36 -13.85
CA GLU A 159 24.84 -9.86 -12.71
C GLU A 159 24.31 -8.68 -11.88
N PRO A 160 23.10 -8.82 -11.29
CA PRO A 160 22.55 -7.80 -10.41
C PRO A 160 23.49 -7.48 -9.25
N PHE A 161 23.74 -6.20 -9.02
CA PHE A 161 24.60 -5.80 -7.91
C PHE A 161 23.87 -5.93 -6.57
N ILE A 162 24.54 -6.54 -5.60
CA ILE A 162 24.10 -6.64 -4.19
C ILE A 162 25.26 -6.14 -3.34
N ALA A 163 25.03 -5.10 -2.53
CA ALA A 163 26.04 -4.56 -1.65
C ALA A 163 26.31 -5.50 -0.45
N GLU A 164 27.53 -5.51 0.03
CA GLU A 164 27.89 -6.31 1.23
C GLU A 164 27.47 -5.63 2.54
N GLY A 165 27.44 -4.29 2.58
CA GLY A 165 27.15 -3.49 3.77
C GLY A 165 25.80 -2.74 3.70
N GLU A 166 25.63 -1.82 4.65
CA GLU A 166 24.49 -0.90 4.66
C GLU A 166 24.62 0.14 3.54
N PRO A 167 23.52 0.50 2.84
CA PRO A 167 23.56 1.62 1.92
C PRO A 167 23.68 2.95 2.67
N PRO A 168 24.13 4.03 2.01
CA PRO A 168 24.09 5.38 2.57
C PRO A 168 22.66 5.78 2.94
N SER A 169 22.52 6.61 3.98
CA SER A 169 21.20 7.13 4.40
C SER A 169 20.63 8.09 3.35
N PRO A 170 19.40 7.85 2.85
CA PRO A 170 18.75 8.76 1.90
C PRO A 170 18.08 9.97 2.57
N TYR A 171 18.07 10.05 3.90
CA TYR A 171 17.30 11.02 4.68
C TYR A 171 18.09 12.33 4.87
N CYS A 172 18.01 13.21 3.87
CA CYS A 172 18.58 14.54 3.86
C CYS A 172 17.50 15.64 3.99
N GLU A 173 17.90 16.88 4.16
CA GLU A 173 16.97 18.01 4.31
C GLU A 173 16.04 18.14 3.11
N GLU A 174 16.58 18.00 1.90
CA GLU A 174 15.84 18.07 0.65
C GLU A 174 14.74 17.01 0.58
N TYR A 175 14.99 15.78 1.08
CA TYR A 175 13.97 14.74 1.17
C TYR A 175 12.87 15.10 2.19
N PHE A 176 13.24 15.64 3.36
CA PHE A 176 12.25 16.00 4.38
C PHE A 176 11.30 17.10 3.92
N GLU A 177 11.75 18.05 3.09
CA GLU A 177 10.89 19.09 2.51
C GLU A 177 9.75 18.51 1.67
N THR A 178 9.96 17.32 1.06
CA THR A 178 8.96 16.65 0.24
C THR A 178 7.89 15.90 1.04
N LEU A 179 8.10 15.65 2.34
CA LEU A 179 7.30 14.70 3.13
C LEU A 179 6.02 15.25 3.77
N LYS A 180 5.84 16.57 3.79
CA LYS A 180 4.68 17.17 4.47
C LYS A 180 3.34 16.64 3.94
N GLY A 181 2.59 15.95 4.80
CA GLY A 181 1.30 15.35 4.45
C GLY A 181 1.39 14.09 3.57
N ARG A 182 2.58 13.50 3.44
CA ARG A 182 2.84 12.28 2.68
C ARG A 182 3.29 11.14 3.61
N ILE A 183 3.24 9.92 3.09
CA ILE A 183 3.81 8.75 3.76
C ILE A 183 5.33 8.77 3.57
N ALA A 184 6.08 8.72 4.66
CA ALA A 184 7.52 8.53 4.63
C ALA A 184 7.85 7.02 4.59
N TYR A 185 8.84 6.65 3.81
CA TYR A 185 9.31 5.26 3.75
C TYR A 185 10.64 5.12 4.47
N LEU A 186 10.76 4.07 5.29
CA LEU A 186 11.97 3.72 6.03
C LEU A 186 12.43 2.32 5.66
N GLU A 187 13.70 2.18 5.34
CA GLU A 187 14.34 0.89 5.13
C GLU A 187 15.32 0.61 6.27
N THR A 188 15.11 -0.49 7.01
CA THR A 188 16.01 -0.93 8.08
C THR A 188 16.61 -2.31 7.82
N SER A 189 16.18 -2.97 6.74
CA SER A 189 16.74 -4.23 6.25
C SER A 189 16.42 -4.44 4.77
N ARG A 190 17.24 -5.22 4.07
CA ARG A 190 17.00 -5.69 2.69
C ARG A 190 16.94 -7.20 2.63
N GLY A 191 15.99 -7.70 1.81
CA GLY A 191 15.76 -9.13 1.62
C GLY A 191 14.62 -9.67 2.47
N CYS A 192 14.40 -10.99 2.36
CA CYS A 192 13.35 -11.73 3.05
C CYS A 192 13.86 -13.14 3.38
N PRO A 193 13.54 -13.71 4.55
CA PRO A 193 13.97 -15.07 4.89
C PRO A 193 13.17 -16.16 4.15
N TYR A 194 12.06 -15.76 3.48
CA TYR A 194 11.18 -16.67 2.75
C TYR A 194 11.45 -16.62 1.24
N SER A 195 11.11 -17.72 0.56
CA SER A 195 11.27 -17.90 -0.89
C SER A 195 9.93 -18.12 -1.61
N CYS A 196 8.91 -17.35 -1.23
CA CYS A 196 7.59 -17.46 -1.84
C CYS A 196 7.68 -17.29 -3.37
N ALA A 197 7.10 -18.22 -4.12
CA ALA A 197 7.30 -18.33 -5.57
C ALA A 197 6.75 -17.12 -6.37
N PHE A 198 5.77 -16.42 -5.85
CA PHE A 198 5.19 -15.22 -6.48
C PHE A 198 5.95 -13.92 -6.16
N CYS A 199 6.87 -13.96 -5.16
CA CYS A 199 7.45 -12.75 -4.58
C CYS A 199 8.91 -12.53 -5.04
N LEU A 200 9.26 -11.27 -5.33
CA LEU A 200 10.62 -10.88 -5.69
C LEU A 200 11.58 -10.83 -4.50
N SER A 201 11.07 -10.53 -3.31
CA SER A 201 11.90 -10.27 -2.12
C SER A 201 12.67 -11.49 -1.61
N GLY A 202 12.21 -12.71 -1.92
CA GLY A 202 12.89 -13.96 -1.55
C GLY A 202 14.14 -14.28 -2.38
N ARG A 203 14.43 -13.50 -3.43
CA ARG A 203 15.61 -13.73 -4.30
C ARG A 203 16.93 -13.22 -3.70
N CYS A 204 16.87 -12.39 -2.67
CA CYS A 204 18.06 -11.76 -2.07
C CYS A 204 18.90 -12.68 -1.20
N GLY A 205 18.56 -13.97 -1.05
CA GLY A 205 19.39 -14.96 -0.34
C GLY A 205 19.46 -14.77 1.17
N GLY A 206 18.46 -14.16 1.78
CA GLY A 206 18.39 -13.89 3.22
C GLY A 206 18.05 -12.44 3.55
N VAL A 207 18.27 -12.04 4.79
CA VAL A 207 18.02 -10.67 5.26
C VAL A 207 19.31 -10.01 5.72
N ARG A 208 19.62 -8.85 5.17
CA ARG A 208 20.69 -7.97 5.61
C ARG A 208 20.09 -6.85 6.48
N PHE A 209 20.33 -6.91 7.78
CA PHE A 209 19.88 -5.91 8.74
C PHE A 209 20.84 -4.73 8.81
N PHE A 210 20.31 -3.51 8.86
CA PHE A 210 21.11 -2.30 9.08
C PHE A 210 21.35 -2.06 10.58
N ASN A 211 22.26 -1.18 10.91
CA ASN A 211 22.58 -0.84 12.28
C ASN A 211 21.33 -0.35 13.03
N ILE A 212 21.08 -0.90 14.22
CA ILE A 212 19.84 -0.63 14.96
C ILE A 212 19.77 0.81 15.48
N GLU A 213 20.91 1.39 15.87
CA GLU A 213 20.95 2.77 16.36
C GLU A 213 20.74 3.77 15.21
N ARG A 214 21.22 3.44 14.01
CA ARG A 214 20.87 4.17 12.79
C ARG A 214 19.37 4.11 12.53
N ALA A 215 18.76 2.92 12.59
CA ALA A 215 17.32 2.75 12.39
C ALA A 215 16.50 3.61 13.37
N LYS A 216 16.85 3.60 14.67
CA LYS A 216 16.21 4.44 15.69
C LYS A 216 16.34 5.92 15.39
N LYS A 217 17.53 6.37 15.00
CA LYS A 217 17.78 7.77 14.62
C LYS A 217 16.92 8.19 13.43
N GLU A 218 16.87 7.37 12.39
CA GLU A 218 16.08 7.64 11.18
C GLU A 218 14.57 7.59 11.45
N MET A 219 14.08 6.71 12.34
CA MET A 219 12.71 6.73 12.83
C MET A 219 12.34 8.09 13.45
N LEU A 220 13.20 8.65 14.29
CA LEU A 220 12.96 9.96 14.92
C LEU A 220 13.00 11.10 13.90
N LEU A 221 13.93 11.07 12.95
CA LEU A 221 14.04 12.09 11.91
C LEU A 221 12.76 12.11 11.04
N LEU A 222 12.33 10.94 10.56
CA LEU A 222 11.13 10.82 9.75
C LEU A 222 9.86 11.19 10.52
N ALA A 223 9.73 10.78 11.77
CA ALA A 223 8.58 11.14 12.59
C ALA A 223 8.43 12.68 12.78
N LYS A 224 9.53 13.42 12.72
CA LYS A 224 9.55 14.90 12.85
C LYS A 224 9.44 15.64 11.51
N SER A 225 9.41 14.95 10.38
CA SER A 225 9.37 15.56 9.03
C SER A 225 8.01 16.12 8.62
N GLY A 226 6.98 16.01 9.48
CA GLY A 226 5.60 16.41 9.16
C GLY A 226 4.77 15.31 8.49
N THR A 227 5.30 14.10 8.36
CA THR A 227 4.53 12.90 7.99
C THR A 227 3.58 12.47 9.11
N GLN A 228 2.52 11.77 8.76
CA GLN A 228 1.65 11.08 9.71
C GLN A 228 1.85 9.57 9.73
N THR A 229 2.55 9.04 8.72
CA THR A 229 2.81 7.60 8.61
C THR A 229 4.25 7.38 8.16
N VAL A 230 4.99 6.61 8.92
CA VAL A 230 6.29 6.05 8.53
C VAL A 230 6.08 4.58 8.21
N LYS A 231 6.10 4.23 6.92
CA LYS A 231 5.98 2.83 6.47
C LYS A 231 7.36 2.22 6.27
N LEU A 232 7.64 1.14 7.00
CA LEU A 232 8.84 0.36 6.77
C LEU A 232 8.67 -0.47 5.49
N VAL A 233 9.73 -0.52 4.69
CA VAL A 233 9.78 -1.34 3.46
C VAL A 233 10.45 -2.70 3.67
N ASP A 234 10.81 -3.00 4.89
CA ASP A 234 11.32 -4.29 5.36
C ASP A 234 10.28 -5.39 5.13
N ARG A 235 10.60 -6.41 4.33
CA ARG A 235 9.63 -7.40 3.81
C ARG A 235 9.15 -8.44 4.82
N THR A 236 9.89 -8.62 5.91
CA THR A 236 9.49 -9.41 7.08
C THR A 236 10.21 -8.79 8.26
N PHE A 237 9.65 -7.72 8.79
CA PHE A 237 10.30 -6.92 9.83
C PHE A 237 10.72 -7.75 11.04
N ASN A 238 9.90 -8.72 11.44
CA ASN A 238 10.14 -9.59 12.58
C ASN A 238 10.93 -10.87 12.25
N ALA A 239 11.65 -10.91 11.13
CA ALA A 239 12.56 -12.01 10.80
C ALA A 239 13.66 -12.20 11.88
N ASN A 240 14.09 -11.10 12.50
CA ASN A 240 14.89 -11.14 13.74
C ASN A 240 14.02 -10.65 14.90
N LYS A 241 13.57 -11.58 15.75
CA LYS A 241 12.63 -11.29 16.84
C LYS A 241 13.18 -10.29 17.87
N ALA A 242 14.45 -10.44 18.26
CA ALA A 242 15.05 -9.56 19.26
C ALA A 242 15.12 -8.11 18.76
N ARG A 243 15.56 -7.94 17.50
CA ARG A 243 15.59 -6.63 16.84
C ARG A 243 14.19 -6.02 16.71
N ALA A 244 13.20 -6.81 16.30
CA ALA A 244 11.83 -6.34 16.14
C ALA A 244 11.25 -5.85 17.48
N LYS A 245 11.40 -6.61 18.55
CA LYS A 245 10.99 -6.24 19.91
C LYS A 245 11.64 -4.93 20.36
N GLU A 246 12.95 -4.78 20.13
CA GLU A 246 13.69 -3.58 20.49
C GLU A 246 13.17 -2.33 19.75
N LEU A 247 12.90 -2.44 18.45
CA LEU A 247 12.39 -1.32 17.65
C LEU A 247 10.93 -1.02 17.96
N TRP A 248 10.05 -2.01 18.20
CA TRP A 248 8.69 -1.77 18.66
C TRP A 248 8.67 -1.07 20.03
N GLN A 249 9.49 -1.57 20.99
CA GLN A 249 9.60 -0.95 22.30
C GLN A 249 10.13 0.50 22.21
N PHE A 250 11.06 0.76 21.28
CA PHE A 250 11.56 2.11 21.00
C PHE A 250 10.44 3.04 20.51
N VAL A 251 9.64 2.61 19.53
CA VAL A 251 8.48 3.40 19.04
C VAL A 251 7.51 3.69 20.17
N ILE A 252 7.18 2.69 21.01
CA ILE A 252 6.26 2.83 22.14
C ILE A 252 6.81 3.82 23.18
N ASN A 253 8.08 3.71 23.53
CA ASN A 253 8.71 4.55 24.54
C ASN A 253 8.87 6.01 24.10
N GLU A 254 9.08 6.24 22.79
CA GLU A 254 9.27 7.58 22.22
C GLU A 254 7.95 8.25 21.83
N HIS A 255 6.84 7.53 21.77
CA HIS A 255 5.52 8.09 21.42
C HIS A 255 5.09 9.20 22.39
N GLY A 256 4.69 10.34 21.88
CA GLY A 256 4.38 11.54 22.65
C GLY A 256 5.62 12.29 23.18
N LYS A 257 6.84 11.87 22.83
CA LYS A 257 8.11 12.50 23.20
C LYS A 257 8.94 12.85 21.95
N GLY A 258 9.80 11.91 21.52
CA GLY A 258 10.57 12.03 20.29
C GLY A 258 9.75 11.77 19.02
N ILE A 259 8.68 10.98 19.14
CA ILE A 259 7.70 10.67 18.10
C ILE A 259 6.40 11.40 18.43
N PRO A 260 5.88 12.31 17.56
CA PRO A 260 4.59 12.97 17.76
C PRO A 260 3.42 11.98 17.89
N GLU A 261 2.42 12.29 18.74
CA GLU A 261 1.27 11.41 19.01
C GLU A 261 0.44 11.03 17.78
N ASN A 262 0.47 11.85 16.74
CA ASN A 262 -0.25 11.63 15.50
C ASN A 262 0.53 10.85 14.42
N VAL A 263 1.72 10.34 14.76
CA VAL A 263 2.55 9.56 13.84
C VAL A 263 2.39 8.08 14.11
N CYS A 264 2.04 7.35 13.06
CA CYS A 264 1.91 5.89 13.04
C CYS A 264 3.09 5.25 12.30
N PHE A 265 3.62 4.16 12.87
CA PHE A 265 4.60 3.31 12.20
C PHE A 265 3.94 2.05 11.64
N HIS A 266 4.16 1.78 10.37
CA HIS A 266 3.59 0.64 9.67
C HIS A 266 4.66 -0.41 9.39
N PHE A 267 4.40 -1.66 9.81
CA PHE A 267 5.32 -2.80 9.70
C PHE A 267 4.68 -3.95 8.92
N GLU A 268 5.41 -4.54 7.96
CA GLU A 268 5.06 -5.80 7.32
C GLU A 268 5.68 -6.96 8.13
N ILE A 269 4.86 -7.87 8.65
CA ILE A 269 5.32 -8.93 9.56
C ILE A 269 4.82 -10.33 9.16
N ALA A 270 5.53 -11.36 9.62
CA ALA A 270 5.02 -12.73 9.65
C ALA A 270 4.31 -12.97 11.01
N GLY A 271 2.99 -13.13 10.98
CA GLY A 271 2.18 -13.18 12.21
C GLY A 271 2.34 -14.49 12.98
N ASP A 272 2.60 -15.60 12.28
CA ASP A 272 2.74 -16.95 12.88
C ASP A 272 4.03 -17.14 13.71
N ILE A 273 5.07 -16.34 13.44
CA ILE A 273 6.34 -16.42 14.19
C ILE A 273 6.37 -15.55 15.45
N LEU A 274 5.34 -14.75 15.72
CA LEU A 274 5.24 -13.98 16.96
C LEU A 274 5.24 -14.91 18.18
N ASP A 275 5.96 -14.51 19.23
CA ASP A 275 5.92 -15.13 20.55
C ASP A 275 5.09 -14.24 21.52
N GLU A 276 4.80 -14.76 22.71
CA GLU A 276 3.96 -14.06 23.69
C GLU A 276 4.55 -12.70 24.07
N GLU A 277 5.86 -12.57 24.25
CA GLU A 277 6.50 -11.30 24.58
C GLU A 277 6.33 -10.27 23.43
N SER A 278 6.43 -10.69 22.17
CA SER A 278 6.14 -9.82 21.02
C SER A 278 4.69 -9.31 21.04
N ILE A 279 3.74 -10.19 21.38
CA ILE A 279 2.33 -9.86 21.47
C ILE A 279 2.08 -8.89 22.64
N GLU A 280 2.69 -9.12 23.80
CA GLU A 280 2.59 -8.24 24.97
C GLU A 280 3.14 -6.84 24.66
N ILE A 281 4.31 -6.73 24.00
CA ILE A 281 4.90 -5.46 23.58
C ILE A 281 3.93 -4.73 22.64
N LEU A 282 3.43 -5.38 21.60
CA LEU A 282 2.53 -4.77 20.62
C LEU A 282 1.19 -4.36 21.25
N ASN A 283 0.66 -5.17 22.16
CA ASN A 283 -0.57 -4.85 22.90
C ASN A 283 -0.41 -3.69 23.90
N SER A 284 0.82 -3.37 24.32
CA SER A 284 1.12 -2.20 25.15
C SER A 284 1.27 -0.90 24.35
N ALA A 285 1.25 -0.96 23.02
CA ALA A 285 1.46 0.21 22.18
C ALA A 285 0.34 1.26 22.37
N PRO A 286 0.69 2.56 22.40
CA PRO A 286 -0.30 3.62 22.37
C PRO A 286 -1.23 3.48 21.18
N LYS A 287 -2.51 3.76 21.38
CA LYS A 287 -3.54 3.56 20.37
C LYS A 287 -3.24 4.31 19.07
N GLY A 288 -3.14 3.56 17.95
CA GLY A 288 -2.86 4.10 16.62
C GLY A 288 -1.39 4.43 16.33
N SER A 289 -0.46 4.17 17.28
CA SER A 289 0.98 4.38 17.05
C SER A 289 1.62 3.32 16.14
N ILE A 290 1.02 2.14 16.05
CA ILE A 290 1.52 1.00 15.25
C ILE A 290 0.41 0.45 14.37
N GLN A 291 0.77 0.17 13.12
CA GLN A 291 -0.01 -0.55 12.14
C GLN A 291 0.76 -1.77 11.67
N LEU A 292 0.08 -2.90 11.53
CA LEU A 292 0.66 -4.16 11.09
C LEU A 292 0.00 -4.62 9.78
N GLU A 293 0.81 -5.05 8.83
CA GLU A 293 0.38 -5.73 7.61
C GLU A 293 0.84 -7.19 7.69
N ILE A 294 -0.10 -8.12 7.58
CA ILE A 294 0.13 -9.55 7.82
C ILE A 294 -0.38 -10.33 6.60
N GLY A 295 0.53 -10.81 5.78
CA GLY A 295 0.18 -11.64 4.64
C GLY A 295 -0.26 -13.03 5.06
N MET A 296 -1.53 -13.36 4.91
CA MET A 296 -2.06 -14.73 5.05
C MET A 296 -1.97 -15.48 3.72
N GLN A 297 -2.33 -14.81 2.63
CA GLN A 297 -2.34 -15.22 1.24
C GLN A 297 -3.44 -16.26 0.91
N SER A 298 -3.52 -17.37 1.64
CA SER A 298 -4.49 -18.43 1.52
C SER A 298 -4.54 -19.26 2.81
N PHE A 299 -5.62 -19.99 3.04
CA PHE A 299 -5.72 -21.04 4.06
C PHE A 299 -5.67 -22.47 3.48
N ASN A 300 -5.45 -22.60 2.17
CA ASN A 300 -5.25 -23.89 1.53
C ASN A 300 -3.80 -24.35 1.72
N GLU A 301 -3.59 -25.40 2.51
CA GLU A 301 -2.26 -25.94 2.81
C GLU A 301 -1.48 -26.39 1.56
N LYS A 302 -2.17 -26.96 0.57
CA LYS A 302 -1.54 -27.36 -0.70
C LYS A 302 -1.04 -26.13 -1.46
N THR A 303 -1.84 -25.07 -1.51
CA THR A 303 -1.47 -23.78 -2.09
C THR A 303 -0.23 -23.22 -1.42
N LEU A 304 -0.25 -23.09 -0.08
CA LEU A 304 0.86 -22.56 0.69
C LEU A 304 2.15 -23.36 0.48
N ALA A 305 2.06 -24.69 0.53
CA ALA A 305 3.20 -25.58 0.29
C ALA A 305 3.76 -25.40 -1.14
N TYR A 306 2.90 -25.32 -2.15
CA TYR A 306 3.29 -25.26 -3.55
C TYR A 306 3.95 -23.93 -3.92
N ILE A 307 3.52 -22.82 -3.31
CA ILE A 307 4.13 -21.50 -3.49
C ILE A 307 5.34 -21.26 -2.56
N ASN A 308 5.87 -22.29 -1.90
CA ASN A 308 6.98 -22.24 -0.95
C ASN A 308 6.72 -21.31 0.26
N ARG A 309 5.47 -21.11 0.66
CA ARG A 309 5.12 -20.30 1.83
C ARG A 309 4.97 -21.18 3.07
N LYS A 310 5.92 -21.03 3.98
CA LYS A 310 5.91 -21.75 5.29
C LYS A 310 5.16 -20.88 6.29
N THR A 311 3.93 -21.23 6.60
CA THR A 311 3.08 -20.51 7.58
C THR A 311 2.32 -21.53 8.41
N ASN A 312 2.34 -21.38 9.73
CA ASN A 312 1.45 -22.11 10.62
C ASN A 312 0.13 -21.33 10.73
N THR A 313 -0.90 -21.77 10.01
CA THR A 313 -2.17 -21.07 9.88
C THR A 313 -2.96 -21.00 11.18
N GLU A 314 -2.93 -22.04 12.02
CA GLU A 314 -3.59 -22.06 13.33
C GLU A 314 -2.99 -21.02 14.27
N LYS A 315 -1.66 -21.02 14.39
CA LYS A 315 -0.94 -20.04 15.21
C LYS A 315 -1.08 -18.62 14.68
N LEU A 316 -1.11 -18.46 13.36
CA LEU A 316 -1.38 -17.17 12.72
C LEU A 316 -2.72 -16.60 13.16
N ILE A 317 -3.81 -17.40 13.07
CA ILE A 317 -5.15 -17.02 13.50
C ILE A 317 -5.16 -16.65 14.99
N GLU A 318 -4.56 -17.49 15.84
CA GLU A 318 -4.49 -17.26 17.28
C GLU A 318 -3.77 -15.93 17.60
N ASN A 319 -2.62 -15.68 16.99
CA ASN A 319 -1.82 -14.48 17.21
C ASN A 319 -2.57 -13.22 16.70
N ILE A 320 -3.22 -13.27 15.54
CA ILE A 320 -4.04 -12.15 15.03
C ILE A 320 -5.17 -11.82 16.02
N ARG A 321 -5.87 -12.82 16.56
CA ARG A 321 -6.93 -12.59 17.55
C ARG A 321 -6.39 -11.93 18.83
N LYS A 322 -5.22 -12.37 19.32
CA LYS A 322 -4.55 -11.75 20.47
C LYS A 322 -4.17 -10.29 20.22
N LEU A 323 -3.69 -9.96 19.01
CA LEU A 323 -3.34 -8.59 18.62
C LEU A 323 -4.56 -7.69 18.43
N LEU A 324 -5.69 -8.23 17.98
CA LEU A 324 -6.93 -7.46 17.77
C LEU A 324 -7.67 -7.15 19.09
N ALA A 325 -7.50 -7.99 20.11
CA ALA A 325 -8.29 -7.92 21.35
C ALA A 325 -8.22 -6.57 22.09
N PRO A 326 -7.06 -5.88 22.21
CA PRO A 326 -6.99 -4.58 22.86
C PRO A 326 -7.57 -3.43 22.04
N GLY A 327 -7.65 -3.56 20.70
CA GLY A 327 -8.14 -2.52 19.80
C GLY A 327 -7.24 -1.26 19.68
N ASN A 328 -5.95 -1.41 19.98
CA ASN A 328 -4.95 -0.33 19.93
C ASN A 328 -4.16 -0.30 18.62
N LEU A 329 -4.12 -1.40 17.87
CA LEU A 329 -3.39 -1.55 16.62
C LEU A 329 -4.34 -1.48 15.43
N HIS A 330 -3.84 -0.94 14.30
CA HIS A 330 -4.49 -1.11 13.02
C HIS A 330 -3.88 -2.30 12.29
N ILE A 331 -4.69 -3.31 11.98
CA ILE A 331 -4.21 -4.59 11.40
C ILE A 331 -4.81 -4.79 10.02
N HIS A 332 -3.93 -4.92 9.03
CA HIS A 332 -4.24 -5.39 7.67
C HIS A 332 -3.92 -6.86 7.56
N ILE A 333 -4.76 -7.59 6.89
CA ILE A 333 -4.52 -8.97 6.47
C ILE A 333 -4.77 -9.12 4.98
N ASP A 334 -3.93 -9.92 4.31
CA ASP A 334 -3.94 -10.02 2.85
C ASP A 334 -4.24 -11.43 2.39
N LEU A 335 -5.11 -11.55 1.38
CA LEU A 335 -5.37 -12.75 0.60
C LEU A 335 -4.98 -12.51 -0.86
N ILE A 336 -4.57 -13.58 -1.58
CA ILE A 336 -4.24 -13.52 -3.00
C ILE A 336 -5.11 -14.51 -3.77
N ALA A 337 -5.94 -14.00 -4.67
CA ALA A 337 -6.73 -14.79 -5.60
C ALA A 337 -5.87 -15.27 -6.79
N GLY A 338 -6.19 -16.47 -7.33
CA GLY A 338 -5.52 -17.04 -8.48
C GLY A 338 -4.23 -17.79 -8.18
N LEU A 339 -4.01 -18.17 -6.92
CA LEU A 339 -2.89 -19.03 -6.53
C LEU A 339 -3.13 -20.48 -7.01
N PRO A 340 -2.05 -21.27 -7.25
CA PRO A 340 -2.17 -22.68 -7.60
C PRO A 340 -2.88 -23.50 -6.52
N PHE A 341 -3.67 -24.51 -6.92
CA PHE A 341 -4.46 -25.40 -6.06
C PHE A 341 -5.59 -24.71 -5.28
N GLU A 342 -5.91 -23.45 -5.60
CA GLU A 342 -6.99 -22.71 -4.97
C GLU A 342 -8.09 -22.43 -6.01
N ASP A 343 -9.14 -23.26 -5.99
CA ASP A 343 -10.37 -23.02 -6.73
C ASP A 343 -11.29 -22.04 -6.00
N LEU A 344 -12.42 -21.70 -6.61
CA LEU A 344 -13.35 -20.73 -6.04
C LEU A 344 -13.84 -21.15 -4.64
N GLU A 345 -14.17 -22.44 -4.43
CA GLU A 345 -14.66 -22.95 -3.14
C GLU A 345 -13.59 -22.84 -2.04
N SER A 346 -12.34 -23.21 -2.36
CA SER A 346 -11.21 -23.05 -1.45
C SER A 346 -10.94 -21.57 -1.12
N PHE A 347 -11.07 -20.69 -2.11
CA PHE A 347 -10.92 -19.26 -1.90
C PHE A 347 -12.06 -18.66 -1.05
N GLU A 348 -13.31 -19.06 -1.29
CA GLU A 348 -14.48 -18.70 -0.45
C GLU A 348 -14.21 -19.03 1.02
N HIS A 349 -13.68 -20.22 1.30
CA HIS A 349 -13.31 -20.62 2.65
C HIS A 349 -12.20 -19.74 3.25
N SER A 350 -11.14 -19.47 2.49
CA SER A 350 -10.05 -18.58 2.91
C SER A 350 -10.54 -17.15 3.21
N PHE A 351 -11.46 -16.64 2.38
CA PHE A 351 -12.07 -15.33 2.56
C PHE A 351 -12.90 -15.26 3.84
N ASP A 352 -13.76 -16.26 4.08
CA ASP A 352 -14.63 -16.29 5.25
C ASP A 352 -13.84 -16.38 6.56
N ILE A 353 -12.75 -17.15 6.59
CA ILE A 353 -11.83 -17.17 7.74
C ILE A 353 -11.22 -15.77 7.93
N GLY A 354 -10.67 -15.17 6.88
CA GLY A 354 -10.04 -13.85 6.94
C GLY A 354 -10.99 -12.75 7.41
N TYR A 355 -12.21 -12.72 6.85
CA TYR A 355 -13.23 -11.74 7.25
C TYR A 355 -13.68 -11.91 8.71
N ASN A 356 -13.85 -13.15 9.16
CA ASN A 356 -14.27 -13.45 10.54
C ASN A 356 -13.19 -13.18 11.60
N LEU A 357 -11.95 -12.92 11.22
CA LEU A 357 -10.93 -12.38 12.14
C LEU A 357 -11.23 -10.93 12.55
N ARG A 358 -12.05 -10.20 11.78
CA ARG A 358 -12.48 -8.83 12.10
C ARG A 358 -11.31 -7.84 12.18
N SER A 359 -10.31 -8.04 11.34
CA SER A 359 -9.22 -7.05 11.18
C SER A 359 -9.77 -5.70 10.69
N ASN A 360 -8.96 -4.66 10.82
CA ASN A 360 -9.35 -3.32 10.36
C ASN A 360 -9.45 -3.25 8.83
N MET A 361 -8.65 -4.07 8.12
CA MET A 361 -8.67 -4.19 6.68
C MET A 361 -8.40 -5.64 6.27
N LEU A 362 -9.24 -6.19 5.39
CA LEU A 362 -9.00 -7.43 4.66
C LEU A 362 -8.73 -7.07 3.20
N GLN A 363 -7.49 -7.15 2.78
CA GLN A 363 -7.11 -6.86 1.41
C GLN A 363 -7.21 -8.11 0.56
N LEU A 364 -8.01 -8.05 -0.50
CA LEU A 364 -8.07 -9.07 -1.54
C LEU A 364 -7.20 -8.63 -2.72
N GLY A 365 -6.04 -9.27 -2.87
CA GLY A 365 -5.14 -9.07 -4.00
C GLY A 365 -5.33 -10.15 -5.08
N PHE A 366 -4.78 -9.90 -6.27
CA PHE A 366 -4.75 -10.85 -7.38
C PHE A 366 -3.31 -11.19 -7.72
N LEU A 367 -3.06 -12.47 -8.04
CA LEU A 367 -1.74 -12.94 -8.42
C LEU A 367 -1.22 -12.17 -9.63
N LYS A 368 0.02 -11.68 -9.53
CA LYS A 368 0.74 -10.98 -10.60
C LYS A 368 2.04 -11.70 -10.91
N LEU A 369 2.26 -11.99 -12.19
CA LEU A 369 3.44 -12.71 -12.67
C LEU A 369 4.57 -11.70 -12.93
N LEU A 370 5.21 -11.21 -11.85
CA LEU A 370 6.26 -10.20 -11.92
C LEU A 370 7.51 -10.72 -12.61
N HIS A 371 8.19 -9.88 -13.40
CA HIS A 371 9.52 -10.20 -13.91
C HIS A 371 10.46 -10.57 -12.77
N GLY A 372 11.16 -11.69 -12.86
CA GLY A 372 12.02 -12.21 -11.80
C GLY A 372 11.31 -13.07 -10.75
N ALA A 373 9.99 -13.16 -10.69
CA ALA A 373 9.31 -14.09 -9.79
C ALA A 373 9.47 -15.54 -10.27
N GLN A 374 9.68 -16.47 -9.34
CA GLN A 374 9.84 -17.90 -9.69
C GLN A 374 8.65 -18.45 -10.47
N MET A 375 7.44 -17.98 -10.18
CA MET A 375 6.23 -18.41 -10.89
C MET A 375 6.24 -17.99 -12.36
N ARG A 376 6.78 -16.82 -12.68
CA ARG A 376 6.93 -16.38 -14.09
C ARG A 376 8.05 -17.13 -14.81
N GLU A 377 9.18 -17.33 -14.14
CA GLU A 377 10.36 -17.98 -14.73
C GLU A 377 10.17 -19.48 -14.93
N ASN A 378 9.34 -20.14 -14.10
CA ASN A 378 9.08 -21.57 -14.16
C ASN A 378 7.64 -21.87 -14.59
N ALA A 379 7.24 -21.38 -15.78
CA ALA A 379 5.87 -21.52 -16.29
C ALA A 379 5.37 -22.97 -16.40
N GLU A 380 6.27 -23.95 -16.64
CA GLU A 380 5.92 -25.37 -16.63
C GLU A 380 5.44 -25.86 -15.26
N LYS A 381 6.08 -25.39 -14.20
CA LYS A 381 5.69 -25.71 -12.83
C LYS A 381 4.46 -24.94 -12.38
N TYR A 382 4.30 -23.69 -12.83
CA TYR A 382 3.22 -22.79 -12.44
C TYR A 382 2.38 -22.38 -13.66
N PRO A 383 1.68 -23.33 -14.31
CA PRO A 383 0.93 -23.03 -15.52
C PRO A 383 -0.26 -22.14 -15.21
N CYS A 384 -0.30 -20.97 -15.84
CA CYS A 384 -1.40 -20.01 -15.78
C CYS A 384 -1.37 -19.12 -17.03
N GLU A 385 -2.52 -18.57 -17.35
CA GLU A 385 -2.65 -17.49 -18.32
C GLU A 385 -2.66 -16.16 -17.56
N PHE A 386 -1.89 -15.18 -18.04
CA PHE A 386 -1.80 -13.85 -17.41
C PHE A 386 -1.63 -12.76 -18.46
N SER A 387 -1.98 -11.53 -18.10
CA SER A 387 -1.83 -10.36 -18.95
C SER A 387 -0.35 -10.13 -19.30
N LYS A 388 -0.05 -9.92 -20.58
CA LYS A 388 1.30 -9.52 -21.02
C LYS A 388 1.61 -8.06 -20.69
N GLU A 389 0.58 -7.27 -20.42
CA GLU A 389 0.70 -5.89 -20.04
C GLU A 389 0.73 -5.75 -18.52
N PRO A 390 1.50 -4.78 -17.97
CA PRO A 390 1.44 -4.47 -16.54
C PRO A 390 -0.01 -4.17 -16.11
N PRO A 391 -0.46 -4.71 -14.98
CA PRO A 391 0.30 -5.31 -13.89
C PRO A 391 0.56 -6.83 -14.00
N TYR A 392 0.49 -7.47 -15.15
CA TYR A 392 0.75 -8.91 -15.37
C TYR A 392 -0.15 -9.83 -14.55
N GLU A 393 -1.38 -9.41 -14.36
CA GLU A 393 -2.35 -10.10 -13.53
C GLU A 393 -2.78 -11.42 -14.16
N VAL A 394 -2.98 -12.43 -13.34
CA VAL A 394 -3.48 -13.74 -13.76
C VAL A 394 -4.87 -13.60 -14.38
N ILE A 395 -5.10 -14.27 -15.51
CA ILE A 395 -6.37 -14.33 -16.22
C ILE A 395 -7.09 -15.65 -15.88
N SER A 396 -6.34 -16.76 -15.87
CA SER A 396 -6.85 -18.07 -15.49
C SER A 396 -5.74 -18.99 -15.01
N THR A 397 -6.10 -19.99 -14.23
CA THR A 397 -5.22 -21.08 -13.80
C THR A 397 -5.88 -22.43 -14.11
N GLN A 398 -5.23 -23.54 -13.74
CA GLN A 398 -5.86 -24.86 -13.83
C GLN A 398 -7.02 -25.04 -12.81
N TRP A 399 -7.09 -24.19 -11.78
CA TRP A 399 -8.03 -24.30 -10.66
C TRP A 399 -9.08 -23.19 -10.64
N THR A 400 -8.75 -22.03 -11.17
CA THR A 400 -9.60 -20.84 -11.16
C THR A 400 -9.80 -20.35 -12.58
N SER A 401 -11.04 -20.28 -13.05
CA SER A 401 -11.38 -19.80 -14.40
C SER A 401 -11.30 -18.26 -14.48
N GLU A 402 -11.34 -17.72 -15.71
CA GLU A 402 -11.46 -16.27 -15.95
C GLU A 402 -12.77 -15.71 -15.36
N GLU A 403 -13.86 -16.48 -15.47
CA GLU A 403 -15.15 -16.11 -14.89
C GLU A 403 -15.08 -15.99 -13.37
N ASP A 404 -14.38 -16.93 -12.69
CA ASP A 404 -14.18 -16.90 -11.25
C ASP A 404 -13.35 -15.70 -10.82
N LEU A 405 -12.24 -15.41 -11.51
CA LEU A 405 -11.42 -14.22 -11.22
C LEU A 405 -12.20 -12.92 -11.47
N SER A 406 -12.99 -12.86 -12.54
CA SER A 406 -13.90 -11.73 -12.79
C SER A 406 -14.96 -11.58 -11.69
N LEU A 407 -15.44 -12.69 -11.11
CA LEU A 407 -16.32 -12.67 -9.96
C LEU A 407 -15.61 -12.16 -8.71
N LEU A 408 -14.37 -12.61 -8.46
CA LEU A 408 -13.58 -12.18 -7.31
C LEU A 408 -13.26 -10.68 -7.36
N HIS A 409 -13.06 -10.07 -8.54
CA HIS A 409 -12.97 -8.61 -8.67
C HIS A 409 -14.23 -7.87 -8.22
N LYS A 410 -15.42 -8.46 -8.45
CA LYS A 410 -16.67 -7.87 -7.95
C LYS A 410 -16.80 -7.99 -6.43
N VAL A 411 -16.31 -9.11 -5.87
CA VAL A 411 -16.21 -9.31 -4.42
C VAL A 411 -15.25 -8.30 -3.79
N GLU A 412 -14.09 -8.10 -4.41
CA GLU A 412 -13.07 -7.13 -3.97
C GLU A 412 -13.62 -5.69 -3.98
N ASP A 413 -14.24 -5.23 -5.07
CA ASP A 413 -14.84 -3.89 -5.14
C ASP A 413 -15.92 -3.68 -4.06
N ALA A 414 -16.75 -4.72 -3.82
CA ALA A 414 -17.75 -4.67 -2.77
C ALA A 414 -17.13 -4.61 -1.37
N LEU A 415 -16.12 -5.44 -1.08
CA LEU A 415 -15.38 -5.44 0.18
C LEU A 415 -14.70 -4.09 0.43
N GLU A 416 -14.00 -3.56 -0.57
CA GLU A 416 -13.30 -2.27 -0.50
C GLU A 416 -14.27 -1.13 -0.19
N ARG A 417 -15.38 -1.04 -0.91
CA ARG A 417 -16.35 0.04 -0.76
C ARG A 417 -17.19 -0.06 0.50
N LEU A 418 -17.56 -1.26 0.93
CA LEU A 418 -18.41 -1.44 2.10
C LEU A 418 -17.63 -1.49 3.41
N CYS A 419 -16.55 -2.27 3.47
CA CYS A 419 -15.83 -2.54 4.71
C CYS A 419 -14.49 -1.83 4.82
N ASN A 420 -13.56 -2.04 3.88
CA ASN A 420 -12.21 -1.45 3.96
C ASN A 420 -12.23 0.09 3.96
N SER A 421 -13.19 0.68 3.26
CA SER A 421 -13.44 2.14 3.34
C SER A 421 -13.92 2.62 4.72
N GLY A 422 -14.32 1.72 5.61
CA GLY A 422 -14.90 2.02 6.92
C GLY A 422 -16.35 2.55 6.89
N ARG A 423 -16.99 2.63 5.70
CA ARG A 423 -18.23 3.41 5.51
C ARG A 423 -19.52 2.69 5.79
N PHE A 424 -19.54 1.33 5.77
CA PHE A 424 -20.76 0.54 5.91
C PHE A 424 -20.57 -0.68 6.85
N ILE A 425 -19.60 -0.62 7.77
CA ILE A 425 -19.27 -1.78 8.65
C ILE A 425 -20.48 -2.18 9.49
N GLY A 426 -21.13 -1.24 10.18
CA GLY A 426 -22.30 -1.55 11.00
C GLY A 426 -23.50 -1.99 10.18
N THR A 427 -23.60 -1.52 8.94
CA THR A 427 -24.62 -1.95 7.97
C THR A 427 -24.41 -3.40 7.57
N VAL A 428 -23.18 -3.77 7.16
CA VAL A 428 -22.83 -5.15 6.76
C VAL A 428 -23.00 -6.11 7.93
N ASP A 429 -22.55 -5.72 9.13
CA ASP A 429 -22.71 -6.54 10.34
C ASP A 429 -24.19 -6.87 10.62
N TYR A 430 -25.05 -5.87 10.52
CA TYR A 430 -26.49 -6.07 10.69
C TYR A 430 -27.06 -7.04 9.65
N VAL A 431 -26.68 -6.89 8.38
CA VAL A 431 -27.18 -7.76 7.30
C VAL A 431 -26.72 -9.20 7.51
N LEU A 432 -25.42 -9.41 7.80
CA LEU A 432 -24.89 -10.75 8.05
C LEU A 432 -25.54 -11.41 9.28
N GLU A 433 -25.74 -10.67 10.37
CA GLU A 433 -26.42 -11.14 11.58
C GLU A 433 -27.86 -11.60 11.29
N LYS A 434 -28.62 -10.81 10.53
CA LYS A 434 -30.05 -11.08 10.27
C LYS A 434 -30.28 -12.16 9.22
N THR A 435 -29.42 -12.27 8.24
CA THR A 435 -29.59 -13.24 7.14
C THR A 435 -28.89 -14.56 7.41
N GLY A 436 -27.89 -14.61 8.28
CA GLY A 436 -27.02 -15.76 8.47
C GLY A 436 -26.16 -16.12 7.26
N LEU A 437 -26.07 -15.24 6.27
CA LEU A 437 -25.19 -15.44 5.11
C LEU A 437 -23.72 -15.50 5.54
N LEU A 438 -22.95 -16.37 4.89
CA LEU A 438 -21.50 -16.32 4.99
C LEU A 438 -20.98 -15.02 4.35
N PRO A 439 -19.89 -14.45 4.88
CA PRO A 439 -19.34 -13.18 4.37
C PRO A 439 -19.10 -13.21 2.86
N PHE A 440 -18.43 -14.23 2.34
CA PHE A 440 -18.15 -14.34 0.92
C PHE A 440 -19.42 -14.32 0.07
N GLU A 441 -20.43 -15.10 0.47
CA GLU A 441 -21.71 -15.16 -0.24
C GLU A 441 -22.42 -13.79 -0.28
N PHE A 442 -22.36 -13.05 0.82
CA PHE A 442 -22.88 -11.68 0.87
C PHE A 442 -22.16 -10.76 -0.13
N PHE A 443 -20.82 -10.69 -0.07
CA PHE A 443 -20.05 -9.82 -0.95
C PHE A 443 -20.18 -10.22 -2.42
N LYS A 444 -20.25 -11.52 -2.71
CA LYS A 444 -20.53 -12.07 -4.05
C LYS A 444 -21.87 -11.58 -4.61
N LYS A 445 -22.95 -11.76 -3.84
CA LYS A 445 -24.29 -11.32 -4.26
C LYS A 445 -24.36 -9.82 -4.44
N PHE A 446 -23.83 -9.05 -3.48
CA PHE A 446 -23.83 -7.61 -3.55
C PHE A 446 -22.92 -7.09 -4.67
N GLY A 447 -21.72 -7.64 -4.84
CA GLY A 447 -20.78 -7.24 -5.91
C GLY A 447 -21.35 -7.47 -7.30
N ILE A 448 -22.03 -8.61 -7.53
CA ILE A 448 -22.74 -8.87 -8.79
C ILE A 448 -23.84 -7.83 -9.02
N TYR A 449 -24.60 -7.46 -8.00
CA TYR A 449 -25.62 -6.42 -8.11
C TYR A 449 -25.00 -5.05 -8.40
N ALA A 450 -24.00 -4.64 -7.60
CA ALA A 450 -23.34 -3.37 -7.73
C ALA A 450 -22.67 -3.18 -9.11
N SER A 451 -22.03 -4.22 -9.64
CA SER A 451 -21.38 -4.16 -10.97
C SER A 451 -22.35 -3.88 -12.13
N LYS A 452 -23.64 -4.19 -11.96
CA LYS A 452 -24.70 -3.94 -12.96
C LYS A 452 -25.37 -2.58 -12.79
N HIS A 453 -25.36 -2.00 -11.59
CA HIS A 453 -26.14 -0.80 -11.23
C HIS A 453 -25.29 0.42 -10.89
N SER A 454 -23.99 0.26 -10.63
CA SER A 454 -23.10 1.39 -10.39
C SER A 454 -22.37 1.85 -11.67
N LYS A 455 -22.14 3.15 -11.78
CA LYS A 455 -21.25 3.71 -12.80
C LYS A 455 -19.80 3.66 -12.33
N PRO A 456 -18.80 3.68 -13.22
CA PRO A 456 -17.38 3.63 -12.82
C PRO A 456 -16.96 4.70 -11.81
N LEU A 457 -17.54 5.90 -11.90
CA LEU A 457 -17.28 7.05 -10.99
C LEU A 457 -18.56 7.42 -10.24
N VAL A 458 -19.15 6.46 -9.51
CA VAL A 458 -20.35 6.69 -8.71
C VAL A 458 -20.01 7.56 -7.48
N SER A 459 -20.87 8.56 -7.19
CA SER A 459 -20.72 9.34 -5.96
C SER A 459 -21.02 8.46 -4.72
N LEU A 460 -20.47 8.85 -3.55
CA LEU A 460 -20.78 8.12 -2.31
C LEU A 460 -22.28 8.16 -1.98
N ASP A 461 -22.97 9.24 -2.32
CA ASP A 461 -24.41 9.38 -2.07
C ASP A 461 -25.22 8.43 -2.97
N ASP A 462 -24.93 8.38 -4.27
CA ASP A 462 -25.57 7.43 -5.19
C ASP A 462 -25.27 5.97 -4.83
N TYR A 463 -24.03 5.69 -4.41
CA TYR A 463 -23.67 4.35 -3.94
C TYR A 463 -24.42 3.96 -2.66
N THR A 464 -24.63 4.91 -1.75
CA THR A 464 -25.43 4.69 -0.54
C THR A 464 -26.89 4.40 -0.86
N GLU A 465 -27.49 5.12 -1.83
CA GLU A 465 -28.85 4.90 -2.31
C GLU A 465 -28.99 3.50 -2.94
N MET A 466 -28.08 3.15 -3.83
CA MET A 466 -28.03 1.81 -4.46
C MET A 466 -27.89 0.70 -3.42
N ALA A 467 -27.01 0.86 -2.43
CA ALA A 467 -26.81 -0.11 -1.37
C ALA A 467 -28.07 -0.25 -0.53
N PHE A 468 -28.73 0.85 -0.13
CA PHE A 468 -29.98 0.78 0.62
C PHE A 468 -31.09 0.10 -0.17
N GLU A 469 -31.22 0.43 -1.46
CA GLU A 469 -32.23 -0.17 -2.35
C GLU A 469 -32.09 -1.70 -2.45
N TYR A 470 -30.87 -2.20 -2.56
CA TYR A 470 -30.61 -3.63 -2.63
C TYR A 470 -30.80 -4.30 -1.27
N LEU A 471 -30.16 -3.79 -0.22
CA LEU A 471 -30.13 -4.43 1.09
C LEU A 471 -31.51 -4.45 1.76
N SER A 472 -32.34 -3.42 1.56
CA SER A 472 -33.69 -3.34 2.12
C SER A 472 -34.67 -4.36 1.53
N LYS A 473 -34.33 -5.00 0.38
CA LYS A 473 -35.15 -6.03 -0.27
C LYS A 473 -34.73 -7.44 0.09
N ILE A 474 -33.67 -7.61 0.88
CA ILE A 474 -33.22 -8.94 1.33
C ILE A 474 -34.19 -9.46 2.40
N ASP A 475 -34.63 -10.71 2.26
CA ASP A 475 -35.52 -11.37 3.23
C ASP A 475 -34.91 -11.34 4.65
N GLY A 476 -35.70 -10.96 5.64
CA GLY A 476 -35.31 -10.86 7.04
C GLY A 476 -34.69 -9.50 7.43
N ILE A 477 -34.50 -8.57 6.48
CA ILE A 477 -34.01 -7.23 6.77
C ILE A 477 -35.17 -6.29 7.09
N ASP A 478 -35.09 -5.64 8.27
CA ASP A 478 -35.96 -4.53 8.67
C ASP A 478 -35.39 -3.22 8.09
N ALA A 479 -36.10 -2.62 7.13
CA ALA A 479 -35.62 -1.45 6.41
C ALA A 479 -35.42 -0.20 7.31
N PRO A 480 -36.28 0.14 8.28
CA PRO A 480 -36.00 1.13 9.31
C PRO A 480 -34.70 0.91 10.08
N VAL A 481 -34.46 -0.32 10.55
CA VAL A 481 -33.20 -0.65 11.27
C VAL A 481 -31.99 -0.55 10.35
N LEU A 482 -32.08 -1.04 9.12
CA LEU A 482 -31.02 -0.91 8.11
C LEU A 482 -30.68 0.57 7.88
N LYS A 483 -31.70 1.42 7.71
CA LYS A 483 -31.52 2.86 7.53
C LYS A 483 -30.78 3.49 8.70
N ASP A 484 -31.15 3.14 9.93
CA ASP A 484 -30.49 3.62 11.15
C ASP A 484 -29.02 3.21 11.22
N LYS A 485 -28.67 1.95 10.83
CA LYS A 485 -27.28 1.52 10.74
C LYS A 485 -26.50 2.34 9.71
N MET A 486 -27.08 2.56 8.52
CA MET A 486 -26.45 3.38 7.48
C MET A 486 -26.30 4.85 7.88
N ILE A 487 -27.24 5.43 8.64
CA ILE A 487 -27.11 6.76 9.24
C ILE A 487 -25.92 6.80 10.18
N CYS A 488 -25.80 5.84 11.10
CA CYS A 488 -24.68 5.74 12.02
C CYS A 488 -23.34 5.63 11.28
N ASP A 489 -23.23 4.72 10.32
CA ASP A 489 -22.04 4.54 9.51
C ASP A 489 -21.67 5.82 8.74
N ARG A 490 -22.66 6.53 8.18
CA ARG A 490 -22.41 7.78 7.46
C ARG A 490 -21.93 8.90 8.38
N LEU A 491 -22.51 9.07 9.56
CA LEU A 491 -22.13 10.10 10.51
C LEU A 491 -20.75 9.86 11.12
N CYS A 492 -20.38 8.60 11.40
CA CYS A 492 -19.05 8.33 11.97
C CYS A 492 -17.92 8.34 10.91
N SER A 493 -18.21 8.13 9.63
CA SER A 493 -17.19 8.06 8.59
C SER A 493 -17.00 9.36 7.80
N ASN A 494 -17.98 10.27 7.80
CA ASN A 494 -17.99 11.45 6.93
C ASN A 494 -18.25 12.76 7.69
N SER A 495 -17.21 13.61 7.81
CA SER A 495 -17.26 14.90 8.50
C SER A 495 -18.11 15.98 7.80
N SER A 496 -18.71 15.70 6.63
CA SER A 496 -19.66 16.64 6.01
C SER A 496 -20.91 16.82 6.86
N GLY A 497 -21.29 15.81 7.68
CA GLY A 497 -22.52 15.77 8.45
C GLY A 497 -23.78 15.74 7.60
N LYS A 498 -23.63 15.57 6.30
CA LYS A 498 -24.74 15.50 5.33
C LYS A 498 -25.15 14.06 5.11
N LEU A 499 -26.44 13.81 5.12
CA LEU A 499 -27.02 12.52 4.75
C LEU A 499 -27.58 12.60 3.32
N PRO A 500 -27.40 11.55 2.49
CA PRO A 500 -28.10 11.44 1.20
C PRO A 500 -29.61 11.36 1.42
N GLU A 501 -30.40 11.62 0.38
CA GLU A 501 -31.87 11.76 0.52
C GLU A 501 -32.52 10.51 1.11
N VAL A 502 -32.07 9.33 0.70
CA VAL A 502 -32.57 8.03 1.18
C VAL A 502 -32.42 7.84 2.69
N LEU A 503 -31.40 8.43 3.31
CA LEU A 503 -31.12 8.33 4.74
C LEU A 503 -31.74 9.47 5.56
N LYS A 504 -32.33 10.50 4.96
CA LYS A 504 -32.96 11.58 5.70
C LYS A 504 -34.20 11.13 6.43
N VAL A 505 -34.25 11.41 7.74
CA VAL A 505 -35.42 11.18 8.57
C VAL A 505 -36.28 12.44 8.57
N ARG A 506 -37.50 12.33 8.05
CA ARG A 506 -38.47 13.45 7.99
C ARG A 506 -39.31 13.48 9.26
N ASN A 507 -38.89 14.26 10.24
CA ASN A 507 -39.63 14.48 11.47
C ASN A 507 -39.84 15.98 11.70
N PRO A 508 -41.11 16.46 11.82
CA PRO A 508 -41.40 17.88 12.04
C PRO A 508 -40.78 18.43 13.34
N GLU A 509 -40.59 17.59 14.35
CA GLU A 509 -40.04 18.01 15.64
C GLU A 509 -38.50 17.90 15.73
N ILE A 510 -37.80 17.51 14.66
CA ILE A 510 -36.34 17.27 14.68
C ILE A 510 -35.57 18.46 15.26
N LYS A 511 -35.98 19.69 14.95
CA LYS A 511 -35.33 20.89 15.49
C LYS A 511 -35.53 21.05 17.00
N LYS A 512 -36.74 20.75 17.48
CA LYS A 512 -37.11 20.84 18.91
C LYS A 512 -36.35 19.75 19.70
N ILE A 513 -36.35 18.52 19.20
CA ILE A 513 -35.63 17.38 19.79
C ILE A 513 -34.13 17.70 19.86
N ARG A 514 -33.54 18.18 18.77
CA ARG A 514 -32.14 18.57 18.74
C ARG A 514 -31.80 19.64 19.76
N LEU A 515 -32.60 20.68 19.86
CA LEU A 515 -32.40 21.76 20.84
C LEU A 515 -32.50 21.24 22.27
N ALA A 516 -33.45 20.33 22.56
CA ALA A 516 -33.61 19.72 23.87
C ALA A 516 -32.34 18.91 24.24
N ILE A 517 -31.84 18.07 23.33
CA ILE A 517 -30.61 17.29 23.56
C ILE A 517 -29.40 18.20 23.75
N GLU A 518 -29.24 19.23 22.90
CA GLU A 518 -28.11 20.17 22.98
C GLU A 518 -28.18 21.13 24.20
N SER A 519 -29.33 21.21 24.88
CA SER A 519 -29.46 21.98 26.15
C SER A 519 -28.83 21.27 27.34
N GLU A 520 -28.68 19.95 27.28
CA GLU A 520 -28.02 19.16 28.32
C GLU A 520 -26.50 19.42 28.26
N GLU A 521 -25.87 19.60 29.43
CA GLU A 521 -24.45 20.00 29.50
C GLU A 521 -23.51 19.00 28.81
N GLU A 522 -23.74 17.69 29.00
CA GLU A 522 -22.95 16.60 28.42
C GLU A 522 -23.10 16.48 26.91
N ASN A 523 -24.20 16.98 26.34
CA ASN A 523 -24.54 16.93 24.91
C ASN A 523 -24.36 18.28 24.22
N ARG A 524 -23.93 19.32 24.98
CA ARG A 524 -23.74 20.67 24.44
C ARG A 524 -22.69 20.67 23.35
N ARG A 525 -23.05 21.25 22.22
CA ARG A 525 -22.12 21.42 21.09
C ARG A 525 -21.02 22.41 21.46
N LYS A 526 -19.75 22.02 21.27
CA LYS A 526 -18.61 22.92 21.44
C LYS A 526 -18.62 24.02 20.35
N PRO A 527 -18.33 25.29 20.71
CA PRO A 527 -18.21 26.37 19.72
C PRO A 527 -17.17 26.04 18.65
N GLY A 528 -17.49 26.32 17.40
CA GLY A 528 -16.58 26.07 16.25
C GLY A 528 -16.53 24.62 15.77
N ILE A 529 -17.01 23.63 16.53
CA ILE A 529 -17.02 22.24 16.10
C ILE A 529 -18.25 21.94 15.25
N LYS A 530 -18.05 21.34 14.09
CA LYS A 530 -19.15 20.88 13.23
C LYS A 530 -19.73 19.59 13.80
N ARG A 531 -21.06 19.45 13.78
CA ARG A 531 -21.80 18.29 14.27
C ARG A 531 -22.68 17.72 13.16
N GLY A 532 -22.56 16.42 12.90
CA GLY A 532 -23.58 15.64 12.20
C GLY A 532 -24.66 15.19 13.19
N PHE A 533 -25.93 15.23 12.78
CA PHE A 533 -27.07 14.88 13.63
C PHE A 533 -28.17 14.21 12.80
N SER A 534 -28.79 13.16 13.34
CA SER A 534 -30.02 12.56 12.82
C SER A 534 -30.85 11.95 13.94
N LEU A 535 -32.14 11.78 13.67
CA LEU A 535 -32.99 10.87 14.43
C LEU A 535 -32.87 9.47 13.83
N LEU A 536 -33.22 8.45 14.64
CA LEU A 536 -33.35 7.06 14.21
C LEU A 536 -34.83 6.73 14.00
N GLU A 537 -35.14 5.91 12.99
CA GLU A 537 -36.53 5.54 12.67
C GLU A 537 -37.02 4.34 13.45
N SER A 538 -36.14 3.36 13.73
CA SER A 538 -36.51 2.10 14.42
C SER A 538 -36.65 2.27 15.93
N GLU A 539 -36.17 3.37 16.50
CA GLU A 539 -36.18 3.65 17.95
C GLU A 539 -36.32 5.15 18.24
N LYS A 540 -36.86 5.49 19.42
CA LYS A 540 -36.94 6.90 19.88
C LYS A 540 -35.58 7.40 20.33
N ALA A 541 -34.64 7.55 19.40
CA ALA A 541 -33.28 8.00 19.69
C ALA A 541 -32.77 8.97 18.63
N ALA A 542 -31.85 9.80 19.04
CA ALA A 542 -31.04 10.64 18.15
C ALA A 542 -29.58 10.17 18.20
N VAL A 543 -28.88 10.33 17.09
CA VAL A 543 -27.43 10.12 16.98
C VAL A 543 -26.74 11.37 16.50
N PHE A 544 -25.56 11.64 17.03
CA PHE A 544 -24.72 12.72 16.56
C PHE A 544 -23.22 12.39 16.69
N ALA A 545 -22.42 13.02 15.84
CA ALA A 545 -20.97 13.00 15.89
C ALA A 545 -20.42 14.43 15.88
N ASP A 546 -19.52 14.72 16.80
CA ASP A 546 -18.73 15.94 16.77
C ASP A 546 -17.44 15.68 16.00
N TYR A 547 -17.22 16.47 14.95
CA TYR A 547 -16.09 16.25 14.03
C TYR A 547 -14.82 16.94 14.52
N GLU A 548 -14.39 16.59 15.73
CA GLU A 548 -13.17 17.09 16.37
C GLU A 548 -12.02 16.11 16.18
N ASN A 549 -12.13 14.94 16.78
CA ASN A 549 -11.09 13.92 16.76
C ASN A 549 -11.62 12.60 16.20
N LYS A 550 -10.80 11.97 15.37
CA LYS A 550 -11.04 10.61 14.90
C LYS A 550 -10.37 9.60 15.82
N ASP A 551 -10.96 8.43 15.93
CA ASP A 551 -10.29 7.28 16.49
C ASP A 551 -9.04 6.97 15.63
N PRO A 552 -7.84 6.91 16.22
CA PRO A 552 -6.60 6.80 15.45
C PRO A 552 -6.41 5.42 14.79
N VAL A 553 -7.13 4.39 15.23
CA VAL A 553 -7.08 3.03 14.66
C VAL A 553 -8.08 2.88 13.53
N THR A 554 -9.33 3.29 13.75
CA THR A 554 -10.41 3.07 12.79
C THR A 554 -10.65 4.24 11.85
N GLY A 555 -10.08 5.42 12.14
CA GLY A 555 -10.32 6.65 11.38
C GLY A 555 -11.74 7.21 11.52
N LYS A 556 -12.56 6.67 12.43
CA LYS A 556 -13.96 7.05 12.62
C LYS A 556 -14.14 8.10 13.71
N PHE A 557 -15.18 8.90 13.58
CA PHE A 557 -15.63 9.80 14.63
C PHE A 557 -16.51 9.05 15.64
N VAL A 558 -16.43 9.45 16.90
CA VAL A 558 -17.25 8.86 17.96
C VAL A 558 -18.70 9.30 17.77
N LEU A 559 -19.62 8.33 17.76
CA LEU A 559 -21.06 8.55 17.77
C LEU A 559 -21.57 8.60 19.21
N LYS A 560 -22.40 9.59 19.51
CA LYS A 560 -23.25 9.60 20.70
C LYS A 560 -24.68 9.30 20.32
N LYS A 561 -25.33 8.45 21.10
CA LYS A 561 -26.75 8.09 20.98
C LYS A 561 -27.49 8.55 22.21
N VAL A 562 -28.58 9.25 22.03
CA VAL A 562 -29.44 9.79 23.12
C VAL A 562 -30.87 9.42 22.85
N TYR A 563 -31.53 8.84 23.84
CA TYR A 563 -32.96 8.51 23.80
C TYR A 563 -33.77 9.73 24.28
N TYR A 564 -34.95 9.95 23.65
CA TYR A 564 -35.82 11.10 23.96
C TYR A 564 -37.31 10.73 24.03
#